data_987ff489911533e3757720cbbab2e297
#
_entry.id   987ff489911533e3757720cbbab2e297
#
_cell.length_a   1.000
_cell.length_b   1.000
_cell.length_c   1.000
_cell.angle_alpha   90.00
_cell.angle_beta   90.00
_cell.angle_gamma   90.00
#
_symmetry.space_group_name_H-M   'P 1'
#
loop_
_entity.id
_entity.type
_entity.pdbx_description
1 polymer ?
#
loop_
_entity_poly.entity_id
_entity_poly.type
_entity_poly.pdbx_seq_one_letter_code
_entity_poly.pdbx_strand_id
1 'polypeptide(L)'
;EIAPDDGKARISCYVDEKEDLQAVIAKVKAKIEELSAFLPVGSGEITLGVTEEEDWINNWKVFFKPFRLDDNIVIKPTWETLTDKKDDDIVVEIDPGTAFGSGSHETTKLCISQLKKYIKKDTELLDVGTGSGILSIIGLKLGAHHAMATDIDPNAIRATDENFAINGVAGQAEV
;
A
#
# COMPACT_ATOMS: atom_id res chain seq x y z
N GLU A 1 -2.43 -14.96 9.64
CA GLU A 1 -3.19 -15.55 10.76
C GLU A 1 -3.94 -14.42 11.45
N ILE A 2 -5.26 -14.52 11.52
CA ILE A 2 -6.07 -13.62 12.34
C ILE A 2 -5.80 -14.06 13.79
N ALA A 3 -5.23 -13.16 14.59
CA ALA A 3 -5.06 -13.43 16.01
C ALA A 3 -6.42 -13.81 16.63
N PRO A 4 -6.47 -14.79 17.55
CA PRO A 4 -7.72 -15.15 18.18
C PRO A 4 -8.31 -13.93 18.87
N ASP A 5 -9.61 -13.72 18.70
CA ASP A 5 -10.36 -12.65 19.35
C ASP A 5 -10.33 -12.90 20.86
N ASP A 6 -9.52 -12.12 21.58
CA ASP A 6 -9.41 -12.18 23.04
C ASP A 6 -10.46 -11.31 23.75
N GLY A 7 -11.42 -10.79 22.99
CA GLY A 7 -12.46 -9.89 23.49
C GLY A 7 -11.94 -8.50 23.88
N LYS A 8 -10.72 -8.14 23.46
CA LYS A 8 -10.11 -6.84 23.73
C LYS A 8 -9.97 -6.04 22.46
N ALA A 9 -10.29 -4.76 22.51
CA ALA A 9 -10.02 -3.81 21.46
C ALA A 9 -8.88 -2.89 21.90
N ARG A 10 -7.88 -2.70 21.01
CA ARG A 10 -6.83 -1.71 21.19
C ARG A 10 -6.95 -0.67 20.08
N ILE A 11 -7.02 0.59 20.48
CA ILE A 11 -7.01 1.73 19.56
C ILE A 11 -5.69 2.47 19.76
N SER A 12 -4.92 2.62 18.68
CA SER A 12 -3.67 3.38 18.70
C SER A 12 -3.85 4.67 17.89
N CYS A 13 -3.33 5.76 18.41
CA CYS A 13 -3.22 7.03 17.69
C CYS A 13 -1.81 7.59 17.87
N TYR A 14 -1.36 8.33 16.88
CA TYR A 14 -0.07 8.99 16.87
C TYR A 14 -0.27 10.48 17.06
N VAL A 15 0.59 11.09 17.86
CA VAL A 15 0.54 12.52 18.21
C VAL A 15 1.93 13.07 17.88
N ASP A 16 1.99 14.19 17.17
CA ASP A 16 3.25 14.88 16.87
C ASP A 16 3.93 15.30 18.18
N GLU A 17 5.27 15.21 18.23
CA GLU A 17 6.05 15.60 19.42
C GLU A 17 5.87 17.07 19.82
N LYS A 18 5.41 17.93 18.89
CA LYS A 18 5.12 19.33 19.12
C LYS A 18 3.79 19.58 19.82
N GLU A 19 2.93 18.58 19.87
CA GLU A 19 1.61 18.68 20.53
C GLU A 19 1.74 18.49 22.04
N ASP A 20 0.86 19.15 22.79
CA ASP A 20 0.76 18.91 24.24
C ASP A 20 0.14 17.56 24.53
N LEU A 21 0.99 16.54 24.71
CA LEU A 21 0.59 15.17 24.98
C LEU A 21 -0.35 15.07 26.21
N GLN A 22 -0.12 15.89 27.25
CA GLN A 22 -0.96 15.85 28.45
C GLN A 22 -2.37 16.38 28.16
N ALA A 23 -2.48 17.40 27.33
CA ALA A 23 -3.76 17.92 26.87
C ALA A 23 -4.51 16.89 26.02
N VAL A 24 -3.80 16.17 25.15
CA VAL A 24 -4.40 15.08 24.33
C VAL A 24 -4.91 13.96 25.22
N ILE A 25 -4.10 13.49 26.18
CA ILE A 25 -4.48 12.43 27.12
C ILE A 25 -5.71 12.85 27.92
N ALA A 26 -5.76 14.09 28.40
CA ALA A 26 -6.90 14.60 29.15
C ALA A 26 -8.19 14.59 28.31
N LYS A 27 -8.11 14.98 27.04
CA LYS A 27 -9.24 14.92 26.09
C LYS A 27 -9.72 13.49 25.87
N VAL A 28 -8.78 12.56 25.66
CA VAL A 28 -9.11 11.13 25.46
C VAL A 28 -9.80 10.57 26.70
N LYS A 29 -9.25 10.81 27.89
CA LYS A 29 -9.86 10.35 29.16
C LYS A 29 -11.28 10.90 29.36
N ALA A 30 -11.45 12.20 29.15
CA ALA A 30 -12.76 12.83 29.25
C ALA A 30 -13.77 12.22 28.26
N LYS A 31 -13.31 11.89 27.04
CA LYS A 31 -14.19 11.28 26.05
C LYS A 31 -14.55 9.83 26.38
N ILE A 32 -13.60 9.06 26.93
CA ILE A 32 -13.87 7.71 27.43
C ILE A 32 -14.89 7.75 28.55
N GLU A 33 -14.75 8.69 29.50
CA GLU A 33 -15.69 8.87 30.63
C GLU A 33 -17.09 9.25 30.12
N GLU A 34 -17.19 10.17 29.16
CA GLU A 34 -18.47 10.50 28.53
C GLU A 34 -19.14 9.28 27.89
N LEU A 35 -18.35 8.50 27.13
CA LEU A 35 -18.86 7.32 26.44
C LEU A 35 -19.26 6.20 27.41
N SER A 36 -18.62 6.09 28.55
CA SER A 36 -18.93 5.08 29.57
C SER A 36 -20.36 5.16 30.11
N ALA A 37 -20.99 6.33 29.97
CA ALA A 37 -22.41 6.51 30.34
C ALA A 37 -23.38 5.79 29.38
N PHE A 38 -22.93 5.43 28.17
CA PHE A 38 -23.79 4.89 27.12
C PHE A 38 -23.31 3.52 26.57
N LEU A 39 -22.02 3.23 26.74
CA LEU A 39 -21.38 2.06 26.15
C LEU A 39 -20.39 1.43 27.14
N PRO A 40 -20.18 0.10 27.09
CA PRO A 40 -19.07 -0.53 27.80
C PRO A 40 -17.75 -0.15 27.12
N VAL A 41 -16.92 0.65 27.79
CA VAL A 41 -15.64 1.18 27.24
C VAL A 41 -14.42 0.35 27.65
N GLY A 42 -14.61 -0.83 28.24
CA GLY A 42 -13.53 -1.69 28.70
C GLY A 42 -12.74 -1.07 29.86
N SER A 43 -11.43 -1.34 29.93
CA SER A 43 -10.57 -0.83 31.02
C SER A 43 -10.30 0.67 30.92
N GLY A 44 -10.41 1.27 29.74
CA GLY A 44 -10.01 2.66 29.50
C GLY A 44 -8.52 2.92 29.75
N GLU A 45 -7.69 1.88 29.81
CA GLU A 45 -6.26 1.99 30.05
C GLU A 45 -5.57 2.71 28.87
N ILE A 46 -4.74 3.69 29.18
CA ILE A 46 -3.94 4.42 28.20
C ILE A 46 -2.48 4.09 28.44
N THR A 47 -1.85 3.48 27.45
CA THR A 47 -0.40 3.23 27.41
C THR A 47 0.26 4.22 26.46
N LEU A 48 1.42 4.74 26.86
CA LEU A 48 2.22 5.65 26.04
C LEU A 48 3.43 4.90 25.51
N GLY A 49 3.77 5.16 24.28
CA GLY A 49 4.99 4.69 23.62
C GLY A 49 5.57 5.80 22.76
N VAL A 50 6.85 5.74 22.51
CA VAL A 50 7.53 6.56 21.51
C VAL A 50 7.77 5.66 20.33
N THR A 51 7.44 6.14 19.14
CA THR A 51 7.73 5.46 17.87
C THR A 51 8.60 6.41 17.07
N GLU A 52 9.79 5.99 16.70
CA GLU A 52 10.62 6.75 15.79
C GLU A 52 10.05 6.63 14.38
N GLU A 53 10.12 7.72 13.61
CA GLU A 53 9.55 7.80 12.27
C GLU A 53 10.15 6.74 11.32
N GLU A 54 11.45 6.46 11.49
CA GLU A 54 12.16 5.42 10.74
C GLU A 54 11.65 4.00 11.03
N ASP A 55 11.28 3.71 12.26
CA ASP A 55 10.73 2.40 12.65
C ASP A 55 9.35 2.18 12.01
N TRP A 56 8.53 3.21 11.93
CA TRP A 56 7.22 3.13 11.31
C TRP A 56 7.32 2.95 9.78
N ILE A 57 8.20 3.74 9.12
CA ILE A 57 8.41 3.70 7.68
C ILE A 57 8.96 2.34 7.22
N ASN A 58 9.75 1.65 8.04
CA ASN A 58 10.42 0.41 7.64
C ASN A 58 9.75 -0.87 8.15
N ASN A 59 8.99 -0.81 9.25
CA ASN A 59 8.38 -2.01 9.86
C ASN A 59 7.38 -2.74 8.94
N TRP A 60 6.66 -2.03 8.07
CA TRP A 60 5.75 -2.67 7.12
C TRP A 60 6.49 -3.49 6.04
N LYS A 61 7.75 -3.13 5.72
CA LYS A 61 8.58 -3.84 4.72
C LYS A 61 8.79 -5.30 5.08
N VAL A 62 8.85 -5.62 6.37
CA VAL A 62 9.02 -7.01 6.85
C VAL A 62 7.82 -7.87 6.48
N PHE A 63 6.63 -7.28 6.39
CA PHE A 63 5.39 -7.97 6.08
C PHE A 63 5.09 -8.01 4.57
N PHE A 64 5.74 -7.16 3.78
CA PHE A 64 5.55 -7.15 2.34
C PHE A 64 6.47 -8.16 1.67
N LYS A 65 5.96 -9.37 1.45
CA LYS A 65 6.65 -10.48 0.80
C LYS A 65 6.18 -10.68 -0.63
N PRO A 66 6.99 -11.32 -1.49
CA PRO A 66 6.54 -11.71 -2.81
C PRO A 66 5.27 -12.54 -2.73
N PHE A 67 4.33 -12.27 -3.61
CA PHE A 67 3.11 -13.06 -3.72
C PHE A 67 2.65 -13.17 -5.16
N ARG A 68 2.00 -14.30 -5.46
CA ARG A 68 1.41 -14.56 -6.75
C ARG A 68 -0.01 -14.02 -6.76
N LEU A 69 -0.26 -13.07 -7.65
CA LEU A 69 -1.55 -12.41 -7.73
C LEU A 69 -2.52 -13.20 -8.60
N ASP A 70 -2.00 -13.87 -9.63
CA ASP A 70 -2.69 -14.67 -10.64
C ASP A 70 -1.73 -15.77 -11.09
N ASP A 71 -2.14 -16.63 -12.03
CA ASP A 71 -1.35 -17.77 -12.52
C ASP A 71 0.06 -17.37 -12.96
N ASN A 72 0.20 -16.20 -13.59
CA ASN A 72 1.48 -15.73 -14.14
C ASN A 72 1.84 -14.29 -13.78
N ILE A 73 1.18 -13.65 -12.82
CA ILE A 73 1.56 -12.31 -12.34
C ILE A 73 2.07 -12.43 -10.92
N VAL A 74 3.31 -12.01 -10.71
CA VAL A 74 3.98 -12.02 -9.40
C VAL A 74 4.34 -10.60 -9.02
N ILE A 75 3.89 -10.19 -7.86
CA ILE A 75 4.28 -8.90 -7.26
C ILE A 75 5.36 -9.18 -6.22
N LYS A 76 6.43 -8.42 -6.24
CA LYS A 76 7.45 -8.49 -5.21
C LYS A 76 7.97 -7.10 -4.85
N PRO A 77 8.39 -6.88 -3.62
CA PRO A 77 9.14 -5.68 -3.27
C PRO A 77 10.57 -5.75 -3.84
N THR A 78 11.20 -4.58 -3.97
CA THR A 78 12.55 -4.46 -4.51
C THR A 78 13.60 -5.18 -3.66
N TRP A 79 13.40 -5.25 -2.35
CA TRP A 79 14.32 -5.86 -1.36
C TRP A 79 14.16 -7.38 -1.19
N GLU A 80 13.20 -8.01 -1.85
CA GLU A 80 13.01 -9.46 -1.76
C GLU A 80 13.43 -10.16 -3.06
N THR A 81 13.88 -11.38 -2.92
CA THR A 81 14.24 -12.24 -4.05
C THR A 81 13.13 -13.23 -4.32
N LEU A 82 12.77 -13.40 -5.59
CA LEU A 82 11.80 -14.42 -6.01
C LEU A 82 12.52 -15.76 -6.21
N THR A 83 12.15 -16.76 -5.43
CA THR A 83 12.79 -18.10 -5.42
C THR A 83 12.05 -19.12 -6.29
N ASP A 84 10.78 -18.89 -6.61
CA ASP A 84 9.89 -19.80 -7.34
C ASP A 84 9.41 -19.25 -8.68
N LYS A 85 10.29 -18.48 -9.36
CA LYS A 85 9.98 -17.88 -10.66
C LYS A 85 9.74 -18.95 -11.73
N LYS A 86 8.64 -18.81 -12.46
CA LYS A 86 8.32 -19.59 -13.66
C LYS A 86 8.73 -18.84 -14.93
N ASP A 87 8.89 -19.56 -16.06
CA ASP A 87 9.34 -18.96 -17.32
C ASP A 87 8.34 -17.96 -17.91
N ASP A 88 7.05 -18.15 -17.63
CA ASP A 88 5.96 -17.30 -18.11
C ASP A 88 5.54 -16.21 -17.11
N ASP A 89 6.26 -16.07 -16.00
CA ASP A 89 5.92 -15.08 -14.97
C ASP A 89 6.20 -13.65 -15.42
N ILE A 90 5.17 -12.83 -15.34
CA ILE A 90 5.25 -11.37 -15.38
C ILE A 90 5.58 -10.89 -13.97
N VAL A 91 6.85 -10.64 -13.73
CA VAL A 91 7.30 -10.13 -12.44
C VAL A 91 7.20 -8.61 -12.42
N VAL A 92 6.52 -8.09 -11.40
CA VAL A 92 6.37 -6.66 -11.13
C VAL A 92 7.04 -6.34 -9.81
N GLU A 93 8.05 -5.51 -9.86
CA GLU A 93 8.76 -5.02 -8.68
C GLU A 93 8.13 -3.71 -8.22
N ILE A 94 7.69 -3.64 -6.98
CA ILE A 94 7.04 -2.45 -6.42
C ILE A 94 7.73 -2.04 -5.13
N ASP A 95 8.14 -0.78 -5.07
CA ASP A 95 8.36 -0.07 -3.82
C ASP A 95 7.29 1.02 -3.69
N PRO A 96 6.21 0.76 -2.97
CA PRO A 96 5.14 1.75 -2.83
C PRO A 96 5.57 2.95 -1.99
N GLY A 97 6.65 2.84 -1.20
CA GLY A 97 7.04 3.88 -0.25
C GLY A 97 5.87 4.20 0.69
N THR A 98 5.45 5.48 0.69
CA THR A 98 4.25 5.96 1.39
C THR A 98 3.00 5.97 0.51
N ALA A 99 3.13 5.65 -0.80
CA ALA A 99 2.01 5.65 -1.74
C ALA A 99 1.16 4.38 -1.60
N PHE A 100 -0.12 4.48 -1.96
CA PHE A 100 -1.01 3.33 -2.03
C PHE A 100 -0.66 2.47 -3.25
N GLY A 101 -0.86 1.14 -3.16
CA GLY A 101 -0.73 0.25 -4.31
C GLY A 101 0.33 -0.84 -4.17
N SER A 102 0.35 -1.56 -3.04
CA SER A 102 1.17 -2.77 -2.88
C SER A 102 0.70 -3.96 -3.74
N GLY A 103 -0.49 -3.86 -4.35
CA GLY A 103 -1.09 -4.93 -5.15
C GLY A 103 -1.92 -5.94 -4.35
N SER A 104 -1.83 -5.96 -3.03
CA SER A 104 -2.50 -6.96 -2.18
C SER A 104 -4.01 -6.73 -2.04
N HIS A 105 -4.49 -5.50 -2.28
CA HIS A 105 -5.91 -5.15 -2.12
C HIS A 105 -6.79 -5.79 -3.20
N GLU A 106 -7.98 -6.24 -2.81
CA GLU A 106 -8.90 -6.94 -3.73
C GLU A 106 -9.33 -6.08 -4.93
N THR A 107 -9.46 -4.77 -4.75
CA THR A 107 -9.78 -3.86 -5.87
C THR A 107 -8.67 -3.83 -6.92
N THR A 108 -7.42 -3.82 -6.49
CA THR A 108 -6.26 -3.90 -7.41
C THR A 108 -6.26 -5.21 -8.18
N LYS A 109 -6.50 -6.33 -7.50
CA LYS A 109 -6.62 -7.65 -8.15
C LYS A 109 -7.73 -7.69 -9.20
N LEU A 110 -8.90 -7.12 -8.88
CA LEU A 110 -10.01 -7.02 -9.83
C LEU A 110 -9.65 -6.17 -11.06
N CYS A 111 -9.01 -5.02 -10.88
CA CYS A 111 -8.53 -4.20 -11.98
C CYS A 111 -7.55 -4.98 -12.87
N ILE A 112 -6.58 -5.67 -12.27
CA ILE A 112 -5.61 -6.47 -13.02
C ILE A 112 -6.30 -7.58 -13.81
N SER A 113 -7.29 -8.24 -13.24
CA SER A 113 -8.06 -9.25 -13.97
C SER A 113 -8.80 -8.69 -15.19
N GLN A 114 -9.19 -7.41 -15.15
CA GLN A 114 -9.77 -6.72 -16.31
C GLN A 114 -8.68 -6.30 -17.30
N LEU A 115 -7.55 -5.79 -16.87
CA LEU A 115 -6.43 -5.45 -17.75
C LEU A 115 -6.05 -6.65 -18.63
N LYS A 116 -5.94 -7.85 -18.08
CA LYS A 116 -5.67 -9.09 -18.86
C LYS A 116 -6.67 -9.33 -19.99
N LYS A 117 -7.92 -8.87 -19.87
CA LYS A 117 -8.94 -9.07 -20.90
C LYS A 117 -8.92 -8.00 -21.99
N TYR A 118 -8.55 -6.77 -21.62
CA TYR A 118 -8.73 -5.62 -22.50
C TYR A 118 -7.43 -5.10 -23.11
N ILE A 119 -6.27 -5.35 -22.48
CA ILE A 119 -4.98 -4.90 -23.02
C ILE A 119 -4.67 -5.60 -24.34
N LYS A 120 -4.25 -4.82 -25.33
CA LYS A 120 -3.76 -5.22 -26.64
C LYS A 120 -2.52 -4.40 -27.00
N LYS A 121 -1.81 -4.75 -28.08
CA LYS A 121 -0.58 -4.08 -28.50
C LYS A 121 -0.73 -2.59 -28.87
N ASP A 122 -1.93 -2.18 -29.21
CA ASP A 122 -2.30 -0.79 -29.56
C ASP A 122 -3.03 -0.04 -28.43
N THR A 123 -3.09 -0.64 -27.25
CA THR A 123 -3.77 -0.02 -26.12
C THR A 123 -2.97 1.16 -25.57
N GLU A 124 -3.61 2.34 -25.55
CA GLU A 124 -3.19 3.49 -24.79
C GLU A 124 -3.91 3.45 -23.44
N LEU A 125 -3.14 3.39 -22.37
CA LEU A 125 -3.67 3.25 -21.00
C LEU A 125 -3.65 4.60 -20.29
N LEU A 126 -4.76 4.98 -19.67
CA LEU A 126 -4.83 6.10 -18.73
C LEU A 126 -5.10 5.55 -17.32
N ASP A 127 -4.19 5.83 -16.39
CA ASP A 127 -4.27 5.42 -14.99
C ASP A 127 -4.45 6.66 -14.10
N VAL A 128 -5.67 6.87 -13.62
CA VAL A 128 -6.04 8.03 -12.80
C VAL A 128 -6.06 7.63 -11.33
N GLY A 129 -5.23 8.28 -10.52
CA GLY A 129 -4.97 7.87 -9.14
C GLY A 129 -4.01 6.68 -9.10
N THR A 130 -2.90 6.80 -9.79
CA THR A 130 -1.96 5.70 -10.08
C THR A 130 -1.28 5.12 -8.83
N GLY A 131 -1.12 5.91 -7.76
CA GLY A 131 -0.48 5.48 -6.52
C GLY A 131 0.96 5.03 -6.72
N SER A 132 1.23 3.75 -6.67
CA SER A 132 2.55 3.15 -6.93
C SER A 132 2.85 2.90 -8.41
N GLY A 133 1.91 3.16 -9.31
CA GLY A 133 2.04 2.83 -10.74
C GLY A 133 1.74 1.37 -11.10
N ILE A 134 1.32 0.55 -10.16
CA ILE A 134 1.19 -0.90 -10.35
C ILE A 134 0.28 -1.30 -11.52
N LEU A 135 -0.85 -0.62 -11.73
CA LEU A 135 -1.77 -0.94 -12.83
C LEU A 135 -1.18 -0.58 -14.18
N SER A 136 -0.53 0.58 -14.28
CA SER A 136 0.20 1.00 -15.48
C SER A 136 1.33 0.03 -15.83
N ILE A 137 2.15 -0.36 -14.86
CA ILE A 137 3.25 -1.32 -15.05
C ILE A 137 2.73 -2.65 -15.56
N ILE A 138 1.67 -3.19 -14.94
CA ILE A 138 1.06 -4.45 -15.36
C ILE A 138 0.48 -4.32 -16.77
N GLY A 139 -0.22 -3.22 -17.07
CA GLY A 139 -0.76 -2.96 -18.40
C GLY A 139 0.30 -2.96 -19.48
N LEU A 140 1.43 -2.30 -19.24
CA LEU A 140 2.57 -2.27 -20.17
C LEU A 140 3.23 -3.65 -20.32
N LYS A 141 3.43 -4.37 -19.21
CA LYS A 141 3.98 -5.75 -19.26
C LYS A 141 3.01 -6.75 -19.91
N LEU A 142 1.71 -6.49 -19.92
CA LEU A 142 0.71 -7.25 -20.68
C LEU A 142 0.69 -6.89 -22.17
N GLY A 143 1.41 -5.84 -22.58
CA GLY A 143 1.60 -5.45 -23.97
C GLY A 143 0.85 -4.20 -24.41
N ALA A 144 0.39 -3.34 -23.49
CA ALA A 144 -0.06 -2.00 -23.85
C ALA A 144 1.07 -1.23 -24.56
N HIS A 145 0.69 -0.36 -25.50
CA HIS A 145 1.64 0.44 -26.27
C HIS A 145 2.24 1.56 -25.40
N HIS A 146 1.40 2.24 -24.65
CA HIS A 146 1.79 3.37 -23.81
C HIS A 146 0.88 3.48 -22.58
N ALA A 147 1.38 4.06 -21.50
CA ALA A 147 0.62 4.38 -20.32
C ALA A 147 0.86 5.84 -19.90
N MET A 148 -0.25 6.56 -19.62
CA MET A 148 -0.22 7.84 -18.94
C MET A 148 -0.78 7.65 -17.55
N ALA A 149 0.03 7.91 -16.51
CA ALA A 149 -0.33 7.80 -15.13
C ALA A 149 -0.50 9.20 -14.50
N THR A 150 -1.48 9.38 -13.63
CA THR A 150 -1.69 10.65 -12.95
C THR A 150 -2.06 10.42 -11.50
N ASP A 151 -1.60 11.32 -10.62
CA ASP A 151 -2.02 11.34 -9.23
C ASP A 151 -2.03 12.78 -8.70
N ILE A 152 -2.80 13.05 -7.65
CA ILE A 152 -2.82 14.36 -6.96
C ILE A 152 -1.73 14.44 -5.88
N ASP A 153 -1.19 13.29 -5.42
CA ASP A 153 -0.13 13.23 -4.41
C ASP A 153 1.24 13.23 -5.08
N PRO A 154 2.09 14.25 -4.84
CA PRO A 154 3.45 14.29 -5.36
C PRO A 154 4.32 13.08 -4.93
N ASN A 155 4.02 12.44 -3.81
CA ASN A 155 4.73 11.24 -3.38
C ASN A 155 4.35 10.03 -4.25
N ALA A 156 3.08 9.92 -4.63
CA ALA A 156 2.61 8.90 -5.56
C ALA A 156 3.26 9.08 -6.94
N ILE A 157 3.31 10.31 -7.46
CA ILE A 157 3.99 10.63 -8.73
C ILE A 157 5.44 10.15 -8.71
N ARG A 158 6.19 10.48 -7.64
CA ARG A 158 7.58 10.06 -7.49
C ARG A 158 7.72 8.54 -7.41
N ALA A 159 6.90 7.88 -6.58
CA ALA A 159 6.91 6.43 -6.45
C ALA A 159 6.59 5.73 -7.77
N THR A 160 5.63 6.25 -8.55
CA THR A 160 5.29 5.74 -9.88
C THR A 160 6.47 5.83 -10.84
N ASP A 161 7.13 6.98 -10.92
CA ASP A 161 8.27 7.20 -11.80
C ASP A 161 9.44 6.26 -11.45
N GLU A 162 9.78 6.13 -10.16
CA GLU A 162 10.78 5.19 -9.66
C GLU A 162 10.41 3.74 -10.00
N ASN A 163 9.16 3.34 -9.81
CA ASN A 163 8.70 1.99 -10.13
C ASN A 163 8.66 1.72 -11.64
N PHE A 164 8.39 2.70 -12.48
CA PHE A 164 8.51 2.57 -13.94
C PHE A 164 9.95 2.27 -14.35
N ALA A 165 10.93 2.97 -13.77
CA ALA A 165 12.33 2.72 -14.02
C ALA A 165 12.76 1.31 -13.56
N ILE A 166 12.39 0.90 -12.35
CA ILE A 166 12.70 -0.43 -11.79
C ILE A 166 12.15 -1.55 -12.67
N ASN A 167 10.96 -1.38 -13.24
CA ASN A 167 10.32 -2.37 -14.10
C ASN A 167 10.72 -2.30 -15.57
N GLY A 168 11.57 -1.35 -15.96
CA GLY A 168 12.06 -1.18 -17.33
C GLY A 168 10.98 -0.69 -18.30
N VAL A 169 9.94 0.00 -17.81
CA VAL A 169 8.82 0.49 -18.63
C VAL A 169 8.80 2.01 -18.80
N ALA A 170 9.75 2.74 -18.22
CA ALA A 170 9.82 4.20 -18.28
C ALA A 170 9.82 4.79 -19.71
N GLY A 171 10.31 4.06 -20.71
CA GLY A 171 10.27 4.50 -22.12
C GLY A 171 8.89 4.40 -22.78
N GLN A 172 7.92 3.81 -22.11
CA GLN A 172 6.54 3.60 -22.59
C GLN A 172 5.50 4.21 -21.64
N ALA A 173 5.93 5.01 -20.68
CA ALA A 173 5.07 5.57 -19.66
C ALA A 173 5.38 7.04 -19.40
N GLU A 174 4.34 7.81 -19.06
CA GLU A 174 4.41 9.18 -18.59
C GLU A 174 3.66 9.29 -17.25
N VAL A 175 4.15 10.17 -16.33
CA VAL A 175 3.51 10.45 -15.05
C VAL A 175 3.17 11.93 -14.95
#